data_3fe56a9d6ce58c16b2475911026647d1
#
_entry.id   3fe56a9d6ce58c16b2475911026647d1
#
_cell.length_a   1.000
_cell.length_b   1.000
_cell.length_c   1.000
_cell.angle_alpha   90.00
_cell.angle_beta   90.00
_cell.angle_gamma   90.00
#
_symmetry.space_group_name_H-M   'P 1'
#
loop_
_entity.id
_entity.type
_entity.pdbx_description
1 polymer ?
#
loop_
_entity_poly.entity_id
_entity_poly.type
_entity_poly.pdbx_seq_one_letter_code
_entity_poly.pdbx_strand_id
1 'polypeptide(L)'
;MRALRIGAALAVWGWNSAAAAGPLPFLHRGELEGVSRHIQGQIVDYTHNHGSDRRIWSAALCQKRDLYVYLPPGFDPQQQYPFILWLHGFTQDEQSFLDFIAEPVDRAIVCGQLPPVIIAVPDGSLSGESSFMSAGSFFMNSNAGRFEDFVMQDVWNFVMENFPIRPEREAHVIAGVSMGGGAAYNLAIKYRERFKTVVGIFPPVNLRWLDCHCKYMRKFDPGCWGWRTDYSHGHEVVGRFYVIITVRLKQVLDDLYDRGAQTAIQISLENPIEMIDRLALREGELNMYIGYGGRDQFNIDAQVESFLYRARQRGLTIAVDYDPKGKHDAPTALRLFPCTIRWLAPLIAAYAPAAVK
;
A
#
# COMPACT_ATOMS: atom_id res chain seq x y z
N MET A 1 -27.32 13.14 -15.59
CA MET A 1 -26.41 13.52 -14.49
C MET A 1 -25.51 12.39 -13.95
N ARG A 2 -25.60 11.15 -14.44
CA ARG A 2 -24.72 10.03 -14.03
C ARG A 2 -23.41 9.92 -14.81
N ALA A 3 -23.35 10.43 -16.04
CA ALA A 3 -22.18 10.32 -16.91
C ALA A 3 -20.99 11.27 -16.58
N LEU A 4 -21.23 12.37 -15.85
CA LEU A 4 -20.18 13.35 -15.52
C LEU A 4 -19.28 12.95 -14.32
N ARG A 5 -19.68 11.91 -13.54
CA ARG A 5 -18.92 11.48 -12.36
C ARG A 5 -17.77 10.52 -12.68
N ILE A 6 -17.80 9.87 -13.83
CA ILE A 6 -16.84 8.81 -14.22
C ILE A 6 -15.52 9.39 -14.75
N GLY A 7 -15.57 10.49 -15.49
CA GLY A 7 -14.36 11.10 -16.08
C GLY A 7 -13.42 11.80 -15.08
N ALA A 8 -13.92 12.11 -13.89
CA ALA A 8 -13.20 12.94 -12.94
C ALA A 8 -12.29 12.16 -11.98
N ALA A 9 -12.56 10.87 -11.77
CA ALA A 9 -11.77 10.04 -10.88
C ALA A 9 -10.44 9.56 -11.52
N LEU A 10 -10.39 9.42 -12.85
CA LEU A 10 -9.17 9.07 -13.60
C LEU A 10 -8.06 10.14 -13.52
N ALA A 11 -8.44 11.40 -13.29
CA ALA A 11 -7.50 12.50 -13.16
C ALA A 11 -6.74 12.52 -11.82
N VAL A 12 -7.12 11.71 -10.84
CA VAL A 12 -6.45 11.58 -9.54
C VAL A 12 -5.01 11.12 -9.68
N TRP A 13 -4.76 10.27 -10.65
CA TRP A 13 -3.44 9.68 -10.90
C TRP A 13 -2.71 10.28 -12.10
N GLY A 14 -3.28 11.32 -12.74
CA GLY A 14 -2.61 12.04 -13.82
C GLY A 14 -2.48 11.29 -15.14
N TRP A 15 -3.31 10.27 -15.38
CA TRP A 15 -3.29 9.46 -16.59
C TRP A 15 -4.55 9.70 -17.43
N ASN A 16 -4.33 10.16 -18.66
CA ASN A 16 -5.35 10.17 -19.71
C ASN A 16 -5.51 8.75 -20.26
N SER A 17 -6.30 7.91 -19.63
CA SER A 17 -6.84 6.74 -20.28
C SER A 17 -8.36 6.84 -20.27
N ALA A 18 -8.95 6.92 -21.43
CA ALA A 18 -10.37 6.86 -21.66
C ALA A 18 -10.85 5.41 -21.43
N ALA A 19 -11.19 5.07 -20.18
CA ALA A 19 -11.83 3.78 -19.89
C ALA A 19 -12.97 3.99 -18.90
N ALA A 20 -14.16 4.17 -19.42
CA ALA A 20 -15.41 4.27 -18.68
C ALA A 20 -16.25 2.98 -18.79
N ALA A 21 -15.61 1.86 -19.02
CA ALA A 21 -16.12 0.50 -18.82
C ALA A 21 -14.93 -0.29 -18.30
N GLY A 22 -15.13 -1.18 -17.33
CA GLY A 22 -14.07 -2.09 -16.92
C GLY A 22 -13.42 -2.69 -18.15
N PRO A 23 -12.10 -2.70 -18.28
CA PRO A 23 -11.46 -3.16 -19.50
C PRO A 23 -11.90 -4.61 -19.75
N LEU A 24 -12.24 -4.89 -21.00
CA LEU A 24 -12.51 -6.26 -21.43
C LEU A 24 -11.25 -7.10 -21.14
N PRO A 25 -11.35 -8.37 -20.72
CA PRO A 25 -10.21 -9.23 -20.34
C PRO A 25 -9.06 -9.25 -21.36
N PHE A 26 -9.34 -8.89 -22.62
CA PHE A 26 -8.36 -8.79 -23.70
C PHE A 26 -7.44 -7.55 -23.65
N LEU A 27 -7.83 -6.49 -22.94
CA LEU A 27 -7.03 -5.27 -22.82
C LEU A 27 -5.90 -5.46 -21.78
N HIS A 28 -6.17 -6.13 -20.67
CA HIS A 28 -5.15 -6.44 -19.65
C HIS A 28 -4.05 -7.37 -20.17
N ARG A 29 -4.37 -8.28 -21.09
CA ARG A 29 -3.36 -9.15 -21.70
C ARG A 29 -2.26 -8.35 -22.42
N GLY A 30 -2.64 -7.24 -23.09
CA GLY A 30 -1.69 -6.35 -23.74
C GLY A 30 -0.79 -5.61 -22.76
N GLU A 31 -1.27 -5.31 -21.54
CA GLU A 31 -0.50 -4.60 -20.52
C GLU A 31 0.61 -5.49 -19.93
N LEU A 32 0.32 -6.71 -19.51
CA LEU A 32 1.34 -7.66 -19.03
C LEU A 32 2.38 -7.96 -20.13
N GLU A 33 1.96 -8.21 -21.36
CA GLU A 33 2.86 -8.42 -22.49
C GLU A 33 3.71 -7.16 -22.78
N GLY A 34 3.11 -5.97 -22.62
CA GLY A 34 3.79 -4.69 -22.76
C GLY A 34 4.91 -4.54 -21.74
N VAL A 35 4.59 -4.67 -20.46
CA VAL A 35 5.58 -4.57 -19.37
C VAL A 35 6.64 -5.65 -19.49
N SER A 36 6.26 -6.91 -19.80
CA SER A 36 7.19 -8.02 -19.95
C SER A 36 8.24 -7.83 -21.06
N ARG A 37 7.98 -6.95 -22.04
CA ARG A 37 8.97 -6.58 -23.06
C ARG A 37 9.98 -5.53 -22.60
N HIS A 38 9.65 -4.77 -21.56
CA HIS A 38 10.48 -3.67 -21.07
C HIS A 38 11.29 -4.02 -19.82
N ILE A 39 10.95 -5.10 -19.13
CA ILE A 39 11.68 -5.60 -17.97
C ILE A 39 12.60 -6.76 -18.34
N GLN A 40 13.66 -6.95 -17.55
CA GLN A 40 14.55 -8.12 -17.65
C GLN A 40 14.17 -9.23 -16.66
N GLY A 41 13.41 -8.90 -15.63
CA GLY A 41 12.78 -9.86 -14.73
C GLY A 41 11.57 -10.55 -15.36
N GLN A 42 10.84 -11.28 -14.53
CA GLN A 42 9.65 -12.01 -14.95
C GLN A 42 8.49 -11.70 -14.00
N ILE A 43 7.26 -11.59 -14.54
CA ILE A 43 6.04 -11.54 -13.75
C ILE A 43 5.30 -12.87 -13.89
N VAL A 44 5.17 -13.58 -12.76
CA VAL A 44 4.34 -14.79 -12.68
C VAL A 44 2.90 -14.35 -12.43
N ASP A 45 2.01 -14.79 -13.31
CA ASP A 45 0.62 -14.37 -13.36
C ASP A 45 -0.29 -15.41 -12.68
N TYR A 46 -0.80 -15.07 -11.52
CA TYR A 46 -1.86 -15.78 -10.82
C TYR A 46 -3.14 -14.93 -10.81
N THR A 47 -3.59 -14.51 -12.00
CA THR A 47 -4.80 -13.70 -12.16
C THR A 47 -5.79 -14.35 -13.12
N HIS A 48 -6.95 -13.73 -13.29
CA HIS A 48 -7.90 -14.08 -14.34
C HIS A 48 -7.84 -13.09 -15.53
N ASN A 49 -6.95 -12.10 -15.46
CA ASN A 49 -6.91 -10.97 -16.39
C ASN A 49 -6.36 -11.35 -17.78
N HIS A 50 -5.67 -12.48 -17.93
CA HIS A 50 -4.91 -12.82 -19.14
C HIS A 50 -5.40 -14.11 -19.84
N GLY A 51 -6.70 -14.37 -19.80
CA GLY A 51 -7.38 -15.39 -20.63
C GLY A 51 -7.58 -16.75 -19.98
N SER A 52 -6.95 -17.04 -18.84
CA SER A 52 -7.22 -18.24 -18.03
C SER A 52 -7.28 -17.87 -16.55
N ASP A 53 -8.21 -18.46 -15.80
CA ASP A 53 -8.32 -18.23 -14.37
C ASP A 53 -7.21 -19.01 -13.62
N ARG A 54 -6.15 -18.30 -13.24
CA ARG A 54 -5.01 -18.82 -12.49
C ARG A 54 -4.97 -18.33 -11.03
N ARG A 55 -6.02 -17.64 -10.59
CA ARG A 55 -6.11 -17.05 -9.25
C ARG A 55 -5.85 -18.05 -8.15
N ILE A 56 -5.22 -17.59 -7.09
CA ILE A 56 -5.07 -18.38 -5.87
C ILE A 56 -6.40 -18.48 -5.12
N TRP A 57 -6.63 -19.58 -4.43
CA TRP A 57 -7.77 -19.71 -3.52
C TRP A 57 -7.46 -19.05 -2.19
N SER A 58 -8.33 -18.14 -1.75
CA SER A 58 -8.30 -17.59 -0.40
C SER A 58 -9.31 -18.31 0.49
N ALA A 59 -8.82 -19.00 1.51
CA ALA A 59 -9.66 -19.58 2.55
C ALA A 59 -10.26 -18.48 3.45
N ALA A 60 -9.52 -17.40 3.70
CA ALA A 60 -9.97 -16.30 4.50
C ALA A 60 -11.17 -15.55 3.89
N LEU A 61 -11.16 -15.40 2.56
CA LEU A 61 -12.22 -14.69 1.82
C LEU A 61 -13.23 -15.64 1.16
N CYS A 62 -13.02 -16.98 1.24
CA CYS A 62 -13.84 -18.00 0.58
C CYS A 62 -14.03 -17.76 -0.93
N GLN A 63 -13.00 -17.25 -1.62
CA GLN A 63 -13.02 -16.95 -3.04
C GLN A 63 -11.63 -16.98 -3.66
N LYS A 64 -11.56 -17.01 -4.99
CA LYS A 64 -10.31 -16.84 -5.71
C LYS A 64 -9.90 -15.36 -5.77
N ARG A 65 -8.59 -15.09 -5.63
CA ARG A 65 -8.03 -13.73 -5.65
C ARG A 65 -6.82 -13.67 -6.57
N ASP A 66 -6.66 -12.52 -7.19
CA ASP A 66 -5.56 -12.20 -8.08
C ASP A 66 -4.27 -11.91 -7.30
N LEU A 67 -3.14 -12.35 -7.87
CA LEU A 67 -1.81 -12.15 -7.33
C LEU A 67 -0.80 -12.08 -8.48
N TYR A 68 0.05 -11.05 -8.51
CA TYR A 68 1.30 -11.09 -9.27
C TYR A 68 2.48 -11.41 -8.37
N VAL A 69 3.44 -12.14 -8.94
CA VAL A 69 4.75 -12.33 -8.31
C VAL A 69 5.84 -11.95 -9.30
N TYR A 70 6.61 -10.90 -8.96
CA TYR A 70 7.77 -10.49 -9.74
C TYR A 70 9.00 -11.28 -9.30
N LEU A 71 9.74 -11.80 -10.27
CA LEU A 71 11.00 -12.48 -10.12
C LEU A 71 12.12 -11.61 -10.75
N PRO A 72 13.27 -11.43 -10.07
CA PRO A 72 14.32 -10.52 -10.54
C PRO A 72 15.03 -11.02 -11.80
N PRO A 73 15.71 -10.13 -12.54
CA PRO A 73 16.61 -10.52 -13.62
C PRO A 73 17.62 -11.60 -13.19
N GLY A 74 17.80 -12.62 -14.03
CA GLY A 74 18.69 -13.73 -13.71
C GLY A 74 18.18 -14.64 -12.58
N PHE A 75 16.88 -14.69 -12.34
CA PHE A 75 16.30 -15.56 -11.32
C PHE A 75 16.74 -17.02 -11.45
N ASP A 76 17.25 -17.57 -10.36
CA ASP A 76 17.66 -18.97 -10.22
C ASP A 76 16.87 -19.63 -9.08
N PRO A 77 16.03 -20.63 -9.35
CA PRO A 77 15.23 -21.31 -8.31
C PRO A 77 16.06 -22.04 -7.25
N GLN A 78 17.36 -22.21 -7.44
CA GLN A 78 18.28 -22.81 -6.47
C GLN A 78 18.86 -21.77 -5.48
N GLN A 79 18.65 -20.48 -5.73
CA GLN A 79 19.07 -19.39 -4.86
C GLN A 79 17.89 -18.93 -4.01
N GLN A 80 18.18 -18.34 -2.85
CA GLN A 80 17.15 -17.72 -2.00
C GLN A 80 17.24 -16.19 -2.08
N TYR A 81 16.08 -15.53 -2.06
CA TYR A 81 15.94 -14.10 -2.29
C TYR A 81 15.28 -13.39 -1.10
N PRO A 82 15.62 -12.13 -0.82
CA PRO A 82 14.79 -11.28 0.02
C PRO A 82 13.41 -11.10 -0.62
N PHE A 83 12.45 -10.70 0.19
CA PHE A 83 11.04 -10.64 -0.19
C PHE A 83 10.42 -9.28 0.12
N ILE A 84 9.61 -8.77 -0.80
CA ILE A 84 8.76 -7.59 -0.61
C ILE A 84 7.30 -8.01 -0.80
N LEU A 85 6.47 -7.78 0.20
CA LEU A 85 5.02 -7.80 0.07
C LEU A 85 4.57 -6.38 -0.27
N TRP A 86 4.07 -6.16 -1.51
CA TRP A 86 3.65 -4.86 -2.00
C TRP A 86 2.13 -4.71 -1.97
N LEU A 87 1.64 -3.63 -1.34
CA LEU A 87 0.22 -3.34 -1.15
C LEU A 87 -0.18 -2.08 -1.94
N HIS A 88 -1.19 -2.22 -2.81
CA HIS A 88 -1.67 -1.16 -3.70
C HIS A 88 -2.52 -0.10 -2.97
N GLY A 89 -2.80 1.01 -3.65
CA GLY A 89 -3.60 2.12 -3.15
C GLY A 89 -5.12 1.89 -3.22
N PHE A 90 -5.85 2.81 -2.62
CA PHE A 90 -7.32 2.88 -2.71
C PHE A 90 -7.78 2.98 -4.17
N THR A 91 -8.85 2.31 -4.53
CA THR A 91 -9.39 2.21 -5.90
C THR A 91 -8.53 1.43 -6.90
N GLN A 92 -7.40 0.89 -6.48
CA GLN A 92 -6.51 0.06 -7.28
C GLN A 92 -6.70 -1.42 -6.95
N ASP A 93 -6.02 -2.25 -7.73
CA ASP A 93 -5.83 -3.68 -7.57
C ASP A 93 -4.33 -4.04 -7.82
N GLU A 94 -4.01 -5.29 -7.97
CA GLU A 94 -2.66 -5.79 -8.28
C GLU A 94 -2.12 -5.25 -9.61
N GLN A 95 -2.99 -4.89 -10.57
CA GLN A 95 -2.63 -4.35 -11.87
C GLN A 95 -1.80 -3.07 -11.76
N SER A 96 -2.03 -2.27 -10.72
CA SER A 96 -1.26 -1.05 -10.46
C SER A 96 0.25 -1.29 -10.30
N PHE A 97 0.68 -2.50 -9.99
CA PHE A 97 2.09 -2.87 -9.97
C PHE A 97 2.69 -2.84 -11.38
N LEU A 98 1.97 -3.37 -12.36
CA LEU A 98 2.40 -3.34 -13.77
C LEU A 98 2.52 -1.90 -14.27
N ASP A 99 1.55 -1.05 -13.91
CA ASP A 99 1.45 0.33 -14.38
C ASP A 99 2.54 1.24 -13.83
N PHE A 100 2.98 1.02 -12.58
CA PHE A 100 3.78 2.03 -11.87
C PHE A 100 5.08 1.52 -11.25
N ILE A 101 5.19 0.23 -10.92
CA ILE A 101 6.23 -0.27 -10.03
C ILE A 101 7.19 -1.24 -10.73
N ALA A 102 6.67 -2.12 -11.59
CA ALA A 102 7.46 -3.19 -12.20
C ALA A 102 8.70 -2.68 -12.94
N GLU A 103 8.56 -1.74 -13.88
CA GLU A 103 9.68 -1.18 -14.63
C GLU A 103 10.68 -0.40 -13.77
N PRO A 104 10.26 0.53 -12.87
CA PRO A 104 11.19 1.21 -11.97
C PRO A 104 12.00 0.27 -11.07
N VAL A 105 11.37 -0.77 -10.54
CA VAL A 105 12.04 -1.77 -9.69
C VAL A 105 13.01 -2.60 -10.50
N ASP A 106 12.57 -3.14 -11.64
CA ASP A 106 13.42 -3.94 -12.53
C ASP A 106 14.67 -3.15 -12.95
N ARG A 107 14.48 -1.90 -13.36
CA ARG A 107 15.58 -0.99 -13.70
C ARG A 107 16.52 -0.76 -12.52
N ALA A 108 16.01 -0.58 -11.31
CA ALA A 108 16.84 -0.41 -10.11
C ALA A 108 17.70 -1.66 -9.84
N ILE A 109 17.15 -2.86 -10.05
CA ILE A 109 17.90 -4.12 -9.91
C ILE A 109 18.96 -4.25 -11.02
N VAL A 110 18.59 -4.03 -12.28
CA VAL A 110 19.50 -4.07 -13.43
C VAL A 110 20.67 -3.10 -13.27
N CYS A 111 20.41 -1.90 -12.72
CA CYS A 111 21.43 -0.89 -12.45
C CYS A 111 22.21 -1.13 -11.14
N GLY A 112 21.97 -2.21 -10.41
CA GLY A 112 22.63 -2.52 -9.14
C GLY A 112 22.29 -1.56 -7.99
N GLN A 113 21.19 -0.79 -8.11
CA GLN A 113 20.71 0.12 -7.07
C GLN A 113 19.86 -0.61 -6.02
N LEU A 114 19.19 -1.70 -6.41
CA LEU A 114 18.45 -2.60 -5.54
C LEU A 114 18.99 -4.02 -5.74
N PRO A 115 19.23 -4.80 -4.70
CA PRO A 115 19.60 -6.21 -4.87
C PRO A 115 18.43 -7.01 -5.46
N PRO A 116 18.72 -8.18 -6.10
CA PRO A 116 17.68 -9.08 -6.59
C PRO A 116 16.69 -9.42 -5.47
N VAL A 117 15.39 -9.26 -5.73
CA VAL A 117 14.31 -9.42 -4.74
C VAL A 117 13.06 -9.99 -5.39
N ILE A 118 12.34 -10.86 -4.69
CA ILE A 118 11.01 -11.36 -5.09
C ILE A 118 9.95 -10.42 -4.52
N ILE A 119 8.94 -10.05 -5.34
CA ILE A 119 7.86 -9.17 -4.90
C ILE A 119 6.52 -9.83 -5.15
N ALA A 120 5.68 -9.97 -4.11
CA ALA A 120 4.30 -10.42 -4.23
C ALA A 120 3.33 -9.24 -4.11
N VAL A 121 2.32 -9.24 -4.97
CA VAL A 121 1.35 -8.14 -5.11
C VAL A 121 -0.06 -8.71 -5.11
N PRO A 122 -0.68 -8.89 -3.94
CA PRO A 122 -2.04 -9.39 -3.84
C PRO A 122 -3.06 -8.31 -4.20
N ASP A 123 -4.18 -8.73 -4.77
CA ASP A 123 -5.37 -7.89 -4.94
C ASP A 123 -6.12 -7.71 -3.61
N GLY A 124 -6.08 -6.50 -3.06
CA GLY A 124 -6.84 -6.10 -1.86
C GLY A 124 -8.08 -5.26 -2.18
N SER A 125 -8.53 -5.20 -3.44
CA SER A 125 -9.80 -4.57 -3.80
C SER A 125 -10.99 -5.34 -3.24
N LEU A 126 -12.13 -4.70 -2.98
CA LEU A 126 -13.29 -5.39 -2.41
C LEU A 126 -13.98 -6.32 -3.40
N SER A 127 -14.00 -5.95 -4.69
CA SER A 127 -14.73 -6.67 -5.74
C SER A 127 -13.86 -7.63 -6.56
N GLY A 128 -12.55 -7.65 -6.35
CA GLY A 128 -11.62 -8.39 -7.22
C GLY A 128 -11.21 -7.62 -8.48
N GLU A 129 -11.54 -6.34 -8.54
CA GLU A 129 -11.23 -5.42 -9.64
C GLU A 129 -11.09 -4.00 -9.09
N SER A 130 -10.29 -3.17 -9.77
CA SER A 130 -10.19 -1.74 -9.45
C SER A 130 -11.55 -1.05 -9.61
N SER A 131 -11.94 -0.25 -8.63
CA SER A 131 -13.24 0.41 -8.65
C SER A 131 -13.23 1.75 -7.92
N PHE A 132 -13.77 2.78 -8.59
CA PHE A 132 -14.03 4.08 -7.96
C PHE A 132 -15.30 4.10 -7.12
N MET A 133 -16.12 3.07 -7.21
CA MET A 133 -17.43 2.99 -6.56
C MET A 133 -17.40 2.26 -5.23
N SER A 134 -16.38 1.43 -5.00
CA SER A 134 -16.18 0.70 -3.76
C SER A 134 -14.99 1.25 -2.98
N ALA A 135 -15.07 1.16 -1.67
CA ALA A 135 -13.91 1.36 -0.80
C ALA A 135 -12.86 0.26 -1.08
N GLY A 136 -11.60 0.54 -0.75
CA GLY A 136 -10.60 -0.51 -0.64
C GLY A 136 -10.71 -1.21 0.71
N SER A 137 -10.17 -2.41 0.81
CA SER A 137 -10.21 -3.21 2.04
C SER A 137 -9.34 -2.67 3.18
N PHE A 138 -8.43 -1.76 2.89
CA PHE A 138 -7.31 -1.36 3.76
C PHE A 138 -6.48 -2.57 4.23
N PHE A 139 -6.64 -3.72 3.56
CA PHE A 139 -6.02 -4.99 3.93
C PHE A 139 -6.27 -5.38 5.40
N MET A 140 -7.45 -5.02 5.91
CA MET A 140 -7.88 -5.27 7.29
C MET A 140 -9.03 -6.28 7.33
N ASN A 141 -9.16 -6.99 8.44
CA ASN A 141 -10.37 -7.75 8.74
C ASN A 141 -11.50 -6.78 9.12
N SER A 142 -12.60 -6.81 8.36
CA SER A 142 -13.71 -5.87 8.48
C SER A 142 -15.02 -6.52 8.04
N ASN A 143 -16.12 -5.76 7.99
CA ASN A 143 -17.40 -6.24 7.42
C ASN A 143 -17.27 -6.63 5.95
N ALA A 144 -16.31 -6.05 5.21
CA ALA A 144 -16.06 -6.37 3.81
C ALA A 144 -15.36 -7.72 3.59
N GLY A 145 -14.79 -8.31 4.63
CA GLY A 145 -14.07 -9.58 4.56
C GLY A 145 -12.81 -9.63 5.42
N ARG A 146 -12.18 -10.81 5.45
CA ARG A 146 -10.98 -11.08 6.23
C ARG A 146 -9.71 -10.81 5.41
N PHE A 147 -9.50 -9.57 4.96
CA PHE A 147 -8.40 -9.22 4.06
C PHE A 147 -7.02 -9.23 4.73
N GLU A 148 -6.92 -8.98 6.04
CA GLU A 148 -5.69 -9.19 6.80
C GLU A 148 -5.28 -10.67 6.77
N ASP A 149 -6.23 -11.57 7.04
CA ASP A 149 -5.97 -13.02 7.01
C ASP A 149 -5.65 -13.50 5.59
N PHE A 150 -6.33 -12.97 4.57
CA PHE A 150 -5.97 -13.25 3.18
C PHE A 150 -4.50 -12.94 2.90
N VAL A 151 -4.03 -11.74 3.26
CA VAL A 151 -2.65 -11.34 3.00
C VAL A 151 -1.66 -12.09 3.88
N MET A 152 -1.97 -12.21 5.19
CA MET A 152 -1.01 -12.72 6.17
C MET A 152 -1.04 -14.23 6.36
N GLN A 153 -2.04 -14.91 5.82
CA GLN A 153 -2.14 -16.38 5.85
C GLN A 153 -2.12 -16.95 4.43
N ASP A 154 -3.12 -16.62 3.59
CA ASP A 154 -3.25 -17.28 2.30
C ASP A 154 -2.12 -16.87 1.34
N VAL A 155 -1.91 -15.57 1.14
CA VAL A 155 -0.82 -15.06 0.25
C VAL A 155 0.55 -15.39 0.85
N TRP A 156 0.75 -15.12 2.14
CA TRP A 156 2.01 -15.41 2.82
C TRP A 156 2.43 -16.87 2.67
N ASN A 157 1.55 -17.81 3.03
CA ASN A 157 1.87 -19.24 2.94
C ASN A 157 2.11 -19.64 1.48
N PHE A 158 1.26 -19.18 0.55
CA PHE A 158 1.42 -19.47 -0.86
C PHE A 158 2.80 -19.04 -1.40
N VAL A 159 3.25 -17.82 -1.09
CA VAL A 159 4.53 -17.33 -1.62
C VAL A 159 5.73 -18.00 -0.94
N MET A 160 5.66 -18.27 0.36
CA MET A 160 6.72 -18.95 1.11
C MET A 160 6.89 -20.42 0.69
N GLU A 161 5.81 -21.08 0.27
CA GLU A 161 5.82 -22.47 -0.18
C GLU A 161 6.25 -22.65 -1.64
N ASN A 162 5.97 -21.64 -2.50
CA ASN A 162 6.15 -21.78 -3.94
C ASN A 162 7.35 -21.02 -4.51
N PHE A 163 7.98 -20.15 -3.72
CA PHE A 163 9.11 -19.34 -4.17
C PHE A 163 10.30 -19.46 -3.20
N PRO A 164 11.54 -19.39 -3.69
CA PRO A 164 12.74 -19.53 -2.86
C PRO A 164 13.03 -18.23 -2.09
N ILE A 165 12.18 -17.93 -1.12
CA ILE A 165 12.29 -16.77 -0.25
C ILE A 165 13.19 -17.10 0.94
N ARG A 166 14.06 -16.17 1.36
CA ARG A 166 14.83 -16.27 2.59
C ARG A 166 13.90 -16.42 3.79
N PRO A 167 14.16 -17.34 4.73
CA PRO A 167 13.31 -17.52 5.91
C PRO A 167 13.50 -16.44 6.99
N GLU A 168 14.62 -15.69 6.95
CA GLU A 168 14.96 -14.69 7.95
C GLU A 168 14.07 -13.45 7.82
N ARG A 169 13.46 -13.01 8.90
CA ARG A 169 12.59 -11.83 8.90
C ARG A 169 13.30 -10.54 8.43
N GLU A 170 14.61 -10.49 8.63
CA GLU A 170 15.48 -9.39 8.19
C GLU A 170 15.50 -9.23 6.66
N ALA A 171 15.19 -10.31 5.94
CA ALA A 171 15.05 -10.32 4.48
C ALA A 171 13.64 -9.91 4.02
N HIS A 172 12.69 -9.72 4.94
CA HIS A 172 11.30 -9.47 4.59
C HIS A 172 10.92 -8.00 4.79
N VAL A 173 10.35 -7.46 3.73
CA VAL A 173 9.86 -6.08 3.64
C VAL A 173 8.36 -6.11 3.38
N ILE A 174 7.62 -5.25 4.04
CA ILE A 174 6.26 -4.92 3.62
C ILE A 174 6.24 -3.46 3.16
N ALA A 175 5.69 -3.23 1.99
CA ALA A 175 5.70 -1.92 1.35
C ALA A 175 4.34 -1.61 0.74
N GLY A 176 4.01 -0.34 0.62
CA GLY A 176 2.78 0.03 -0.06
C GLY A 176 2.62 1.52 -0.26
N VAL A 177 1.60 1.88 -1.05
CA VAL A 177 1.26 3.25 -1.38
C VAL A 177 -0.14 3.59 -0.87
N SER A 178 -0.32 4.80 -0.32
CA SER A 178 -1.63 5.30 0.11
C SER A 178 -2.30 4.32 1.10
N MET A 179 -3.50 3.80 0.77
CA MET A 179 -4.16 2.73 1.53
C MET A 179 -3.20 1.59 1.88
N GLY A 180 -2.47 1.06 0.89
CA GLY A 180 -1.49 0.01 1.09
C GLY A 180 -0.30 0.44 1.95
N GLY A 181 0.09 1.72 1.92
CA GLY A 181 1.13 2.27 2.79
C GLY A 181 0.70 2.27 4.27
N GLY A 182 -0.55 2.66 4.56
CA GLY A 182 -1.14 2.57 5.90
C GLY A 182 -1.27 1.12 6.37
N ALA A 183 -1.74 0.24 5.48
CA ALA A 183 -1.83 -1.20 5.74
C ALA A 183 -0.45 -1.82 6.00
N ALA A 184 0.60 -1.42 5.26
CA ALA A 184 1.96 -1.87 5.50
C ALA A 184 2.42 -1.55 6.91
N TYR A 185 2.16 -0.34 7.40
CA TYR A 185 2.46 0.04 8.79
C TYR A 185 1.65 -0.75 9.82
N ASN A 186 0.34 -0.91 9.59
CA ASN A 186 -0.52 -1.72 10.45
C ASN A 186 0.00 -3.16 10.56
N LEU A 187 0.19 -3.82 9.42
CA LEU A 187 0.63 -5.21 9.35
C LEU A 187 2.07 -5.39 9.86
N ALA A 188 2.99 -4.48 9.55
CA ALA A 188 4.36 -4.56 10.07
C ALA A 188 4.40 -4.52 11.60
N ILE A 189 3.60 -3.65 12.23
CA ILE A 189 3.56 -3.53 13.69
C ILE A 189 2.92 -4.78 14.33
N LYS A 190 1.86 -5.36 13.72
CA LYS A 190 1.21 -6.59 14.18
C LYS A 190 2.11 -7.81 13.99
N TYR A 191 2.74 -7.94 12.83
CA TYR A 191 3.51 -9.12 12.41
C TYR A 191 5.02 -8.83 12.35
N ARG A 192 5.53 -8.07 13.34
CA ARG A 192 6.94 -7.70 13.42
C ARG A 192 7.90 -8.90 13.61
N GLU A 193 7.36 -10.07 13.91
CA GLU A 193 8.11 -11.33 13.90
C GLU A 193 8.34 -11.88 12.48
N ARG A 194 7.57 -11.42 11.48
CA ARG A 194 7.69 -11.80 10.07
C ARG A 194 8.41 -10.75 9.23
N PHE A 195 8.22 -9.47 9.55
CA PHE A 195 8.82 -8.35 8.82
C PHE A 195 9.82 -7.59 9.68
N LYS A 196 10.95 -7.26 9.09
CA LYS A 196 11.93 -6.35 9.69
C LYS A 196 11.81 -4.93 9.16
N THR A 197 11.32 -4.75 7.93
CA THR A 197 11.34 -3.47 7.23
C THR A 197 9.95 -3.11 6.72
N VAL A 198 9.53 -1.85 6.95
CA VAL A 198 8.29 -1.30 6.43
C VAL A 198 8.55 -0.01 5.65
N VAL A 199 7.90 0.08 4.47
CA VAL A 199 7.94 1.26 3.59
C VAL A 199 6.52 1.74 3.32
N GLY A 200 6.20 2.96 3.69
CA GLY A 200 4.92 3.61 3.37
C GLY A 200 5.13 4.85 2.52
N ILE A 201 4.51 4.88 1.34
CA ILE A 201 4.43 6.09 0.50
C ILE A 201 3.03 6.68 0.67
N PHE A 202 2.94 7.93 1.14
CA PHE A 202 1.69 8.59 1.55
C PHE A 202 0.84 7.74 2.51
N PRO A 203 1.40 7.16 3.59
CA PRO A 203 0.66 6.21 4.41
C PRO A 203 -0.35 6.93 5.32
N PRO A 204 -1.64 6.56 5.31
CA PRO A 204 -2.60 7.01 6.33
C PRO A 204 -2.33 6.29 7.65
N VAL A 205 -1.43 6.85 8.46
CA VAL A 205 -0.97 6.25 9.73
C VAL A 205 -1.63 6.85 10.99
N ASN A 206 -2.56 7.80 10.80
CA ASN A 206 -3.45 8.31 11.84
C ASN A 206 -4.89 8.40 11.31
N LEU A 207 -5.58 7.28 11.28
CA LEU A 207 -6.96 7.16 10.78
C LEU A 207 -7.99 7.96 11.60
N ARG A 208 -7.61 8.40 12.80
CA ARG A 208 -8.44 9.19 13.70
C ARG A 208 -8.00 10.65 13.81
N TRP A 209 -7.21 11.12 12.84
CA TRP A 209 -6.70 12.48 12.82
C TRP A 209 -7.83 13.52 12.84
N LEU A 210 -7.73 14.49 13.75
CA LEU A 210 -8.42 15.78 13.76
C LEU A 210 -7.54 16.83 14.43
N ASP A 211 -7.73 18.10 14.11
CA ASP A 211 -7.20 19.19 14.93
C ASP A 211 -8.00 19.35 16.24
N CYS A 212 -7.55 20.21 17.15
CA CYS A 212 -8.23 20.48 18.42
C CYS A 212 -9.60 21.17 18.27
N HIS A 213 -9.96 21.61 17.05
CA HIS A 213 -11.26 22.16 16.69
C HIS A 213 -12.14 21.15 15.94
N CYS A 214 -11.79 19.86 16.00
CA CYS A 214 -12.49 18.77 15.34
C CYS A 214 -12.56 18.93 13.79
N LYS A 215 -11.49 19.47 13.15
CA LYS A 215 -11.41 19.62 11.71
C LYS A 215 -10.36 18.68 11.11
N TYR A 216 -10.76 17.94 10.07
CA TYR A 216 -9.89 17.01 9.40
C TYR A 216 -8.87 17.70 8.46
N MET A 217 -9.35 18.59 7.57
CA MET A 217 -8.52 19.25 6.55
C MET A 217 -7.71 20.43 7.15
N ARG A 218 -6.83 20.11 8.09
CA ARG A 218 -5.92 21.04 8.78
C ARG A 218 -4.53 20.46 8.87
N LYS A 219 -3.53 21.34 8.93
CA LYS A 219 -2.15 20.94 9.16
C LYS A 219 -1.97 20.47 10.60
N PHE A 220 -1.01 19.58 10.80
CA PHE A 220 -0.63 19.15 12.14
C PHE A 220 -0.01 20.30 12.94
N ASP A 221 -0.45 20.43 14.19
CA ASP A 221 0.14 21.28 15.20
C ASP A 221 0.24 20.47 16.50
N PRO A 222 1.45 20.28 17.06
CA PRO A 222 1.63 19.56 18.31
C PRO A 222 0.83 20.11 19.50
N GLY A 223 0.50 21.41 19.48
CA GLY A 223 -0.31 22.08 20.49
C GLY A 223 -1.82 22.00 20.27
N CYS A 224 -2.22 21.54 19.07
CA CYS A 224 -3.63 21.56 18.68
C CYS A 224 -4.01 20.34 17.80
N TRP A 225 -4.11 19.16 18.41
CA TRP A 225 -4.58 17.96 17.72
C TRP A 225 -5.35 17.03 18.67
N GLY A 226 -6.10 16.09 18.12
CA GLY A 226 -6.92 15.17 18.88
C GLY A 226 -7.32 13.94 18.07
N TRP A 227 -8.22 13.18 18.65
CA TRP A 227 -8.71 11.93 18.10
C TRP A 227 -10.15 12.07 17.64
N ARG A 228 -10.47 11.62 16.45
CA ARG A 228 -11.83 11.40 16.03
C ARG A 228 -12.48 10.32 16.91
N THR A 229 -13.58 10.66 17.54
CA THR A 229 -14.36 9.74 18.39
C THR A 229 -15.75 9.46 17.82
N ASP A 230 -16.19 10.26 16.84
CA ASP A 230 -17.50 10.14 16.20
C ASP A 230 -17.34 9.95 14.69
N TYR A 231 -17.95 8.89 14.18
CA TYR A 231 -18.01 8.51 12.77
C TYR A 231 -19.43 8.52 12.21
N SER A 232 -20.42 9.03 12.96
CA SER A 232 -21.83 9.13 12.52
C SER A 232 -22.01 10.04 11.31
N HIS A 233 -21.15 11.07 11.17
CA HIS A 233 -21.22 12.09 10.13
C HIS A 233 -20.41 11.73 8.87
N GLY A 234 -20.88 10.74 8.09
CA GLY A 234 -20.18 10.27 6.88
C GLY A 234 -20.05 11.28 5.73
N HIS A 235 -20.64 12.47 5.83
CA HIS A 235 -20.56 13.50 4.77
C HIS A 235 -19.32 14.39 4.85
N GLU A 236 -18.50 14.24 5.87
CA GLU A 236 -17.25 14.99 5.99
C GLU A 236 -16.33 14.73 4.81
N VAL A 237 -15.70 15.80 4.30
CA VAL A 237 -14.74 15.71 3.20
C VAL A 237 -13.39 15.31 3.75
N VAL A 238 -12.87 14.18 3.29
CA VAL A 238 -11.55 13.64 3.65
C VAL A 238 -10.53 13.68 2.52
N GLY A 239 -10.96 14.10 1.33
CA GLY A 239 -10.09 14.32 0.19
C GLY A 239 -10.68 15.31 -0.81
N ARG A 240 -9.83 16.04 -1.52
CA ARG A 240 -10.24 17.00 -2.53
C ARG A 240 -9.34 16.94 -3.75
N PHE A 241 -9.95 16.68 -4.92
CA PHE A 241 -9.29 16.76 -6.21
C PHE A 241 -9.89 17.88 -7.03
N TYR A 242 -9.07 18.68 -7.70
CA TYR A 242 -9.51 19.72 -8.64
C TYR A 242 -10.64 20.58 -8.07
N VAL A 243 -10.56 21.14 -6.94
CA VAL A 243 -11.54 22.07 -6.34
C VAL A 243 -12.99 21.53 -6.23
N ILE A 244 -13.47 20.75 -7.20
CA ILE A 244 -14.86 20.32 -7.36
C ILE A 244 -15.14 18.85 -6.97
N ILE A 245 -14.12 17.99 -6.94
CA ILE A 245 -14.29 16.57 -6.61
C ILE A 245 -13.90 16.34 -5.16
N THR A 246 -14.83 15.83 -4.40
CA THR A 246 -14.62 15.54 -2.98
C THR A 246 -14.78 14.06 -2.69
N VAL A 247 -13.86 13.51 -1.90
CA VAL A 247 -14.00 12.20 -1.27
C VAL A 247 -14.55 12.41 0.15
N ARG A 248 -15.60 11.71 0.48
CA ARG A 248 -16.26 11.79 1.77
C ARG A 248 -15.93 10.59 2.64
N LEU A 249 -15.97 10.78 3.95
CA LEU A 249 -15.68 9.74 4.93
C LEU A 249 -16.49 8.44 4.68
N LYS A 250 -17.77 8.58 4.32
CA LYS A 250 -18.64 7.45 4.00
C LYS A 250 -18.12 6.58 2.84
N GLN A 251 -17.46 7.18 1.86
CA GLN A 251 -16.91 6.45 0.70
C GLN A 251 -15.66 5.65 1.06
N VAL A 252 -15.09 5.93 2.21
CA VAL A 252 -13.90 5.24 2.72
C VAL A 252 -14.27 4.15 3.74
N LEU A 253 -15.34 4.35 4.51
CA LEU A 253 -15.62 3.53 5.69
C LEU A 253 -16.88 2.67 5.62
N ASP A 254 -17.90 3.04 4.83
CA ASP A 254 -19.22 2.37 4.90
C ASP A 254 -19.19 0.88 4.55
N ASP A 255 -18.28 0.47 3.67
CA ASP A 255 -18.10 -0.93 3.30
C ASP A 255 -17.34 -1.72 4.39
N LEU A 256 -16.56 -1.02 5.24
CA LEU A 256 -15.66 -1.64 6.21
C LEU A 256 -16.29 -1.75 7.61
N TYR A 257 -17.07 -0.75 8.02
CA TYR A 257 -17.57 -0.63 9.38
C TYR A 257 -19.02 -0.13 9.42
N ASP A 258 -19.81 -0.70 10.31
CA ASP A 258 -21.09 -0.11 10.66
C ASP A 258 -20.87 1.23 11.37
N ARG A 259 -21.71 2.23 11.05
CA ARG A 259 -21.61 3.52 11.73
C ARG A 259 -22.21 3.44 13.11
N GLY A 260 -21.40 3.76 14.11
CA GLY A 260 -21.85 3.74 15.50
C GLY A 260 -20.73 4.00 16.50
N ALA A 261 -21.06 3.88 17.77
CA ALA A 261 -20.10 4.10 18.85
C ALA A 261 -18.91 3.14 18.82
N GLN A 262 -19.08 1.94 18.27
CA GLN A 262 -18.03 0.94 18.20
C GLN A 262 -17.00 1.21 17.08
N THR A 263 -17.37 1.98 16.06
CA THR A 263 -16.49 2.27 14.90
C THR A 263 -15.18 2.94 15.34
N ALA A 264 -15.26 3.89 16.28
CA ALA A 264 -14.07 4.56 16.80
C ALA A 264 -13.12 3.59 17.51
N ILE A 265 -13.65 2.60 18.21
CA ILE A 265 -12.87 1.56 18.90
C ILE A 265 -12.24 0.62 17.86
N GLN A 266 -13.01 0.16 16.89
CA GLN A 266 -12.51 -0.73 15.83
C GLN A 266 -11.39 -0.05 15.05
N ILE A 267 -11.56 1.20 14.61
CA ILE A 267 -10.52 1.96 13.92
C ILE A 267 -9.31 2.20 14.82
N SER A 268 -9.47 2.47 16.11
CA SER A 268 -8.38 2.62 17.07
C SER A 268 -7.50 1.37 17.16
N LEU A 269 -8.12 0.19 17.07
CA LEU A 269 -7.39 -1.08 17.09
C LEU A 269 -6.48 -1.27 15.85
N GLU A 270 -6.86 -0.67 14.74
CA GLU A 270 -6.18 -0.75 13.46
C GLU A 270 -5.33 0.50 13.12
N ASN A 271 -5.29 1.48 13.99
CA ASN A 271 -4.66 2.78 13.76
C ASN A 271 -3.16 2.75 14.13
N PRO A 272 -2.21 2.84 13.16
CA PRO A 272 -0.79 2.70 13.44
C PRO A 272 -0.25 3.60 14.56
N ILE A 273 -0.70 4.87 14.63
CA ILE A 273 -0.27 5.80 15.68
C ILE A 273 -0.67 5.36 17.10
N GLU A 274 -1.77 4.64 17.26
CA GLU A 274 -2.21 4.09 18.53
C GLU A 274 -1.59 2.70 18.79
N MET A 275 -1.28 1.97 17.71
CA MET A 275 -0.68 0.63 17.80
C MET A 275 0.75 0.66 18.32
N ILE A 276 1.55 1.69 17.99
CA ILE A 276 2.93 1.82 18.53
C ILE A 276 2.95 1.86 20.05
N ASP A 277 1.91 2.41 20.67
CA ASP A 277 1.74 2.41 22.15
C ASP A 277 1.16 1.09 22.64
N ARG A 278 0.01 0.68 22.07
CA ARG A 278 -0.73 -0.49 22.53
C ARG A 278 0.07 -1.78 22.40
N LEU A 279 0.82 -1.95 21.31
CA LEU A 279 1.67 -3.12 21.06
C LEU A 279 3.11 -2.93 21.55
N ALA A 280 3.38 -1.82 22.26
CA ALA A 280 4.67 -1.48 22.85
C ALA A 280 5.84 -1.64 21.89
N LEU A 281 5.70 -1.10 20.67
CA LEU A 281 6.77 -1.12 19.67
C LEU A 281 8.02 -0.43 20.22
N ARG A 282 9.19 -1.06 20.06
CA ARG A 282 10.48 -0.57 20.55
C ARG A 282 11.38 -0.18 19.39
N GLU A 283 12.30 0.74 19.69
CA GLU A 283 13.36 1.10 18.74
C GLU A 283 14.15 -0.13 18.30
N GLY A 284 14.44 -0.21 17.00
CA GLY A 284 15.15 -1.32 16.40
C GLY A 284 14.33 -2.59 16.13
N GLU A 285 13.07 -2.68 16.56
CA GLU A 285 12.21 -3.82 16.18
C GLU A 285 11.84 -3.79 14.69
N LEU A 286 11.61 -2.59 14.15
CA LEU A 286 11.33 -2.37 12.73
C LEU A 286 12.26 -1.29 12.15
N ASN A 287 12.71 -1.49 10.91
CA ASN A 287 13.22 -0.43 10.07
C ASN A 287 12.04 0.26 9.40
N MET A 288 11.83 1.54 9.61
CA MET A 288 10.64 2.26 9.15
C MET A 288 11.00 3.39 8.21
N TYR A 289 10.27 3.50 7.09
CA TYR A 289 10.42 4.57 6.10
C TYR A 289 9.06 5.14 5.70
N ILE A 290 8.97 6.47 5.64
CA ILE A 290 7.81 7.20 5.14
C ILE A 290 8.25 8.19 4.08
N GLY A 291 7.63 8.08 2.89
CA GLY A 291 7.68 9.10 1.86
C GLY A 291 6.34 9.83 1.76
N TYR A 292 6.34 11.20 1.78
CA TYR A 292 5.08 11.93 1.66
C TYR A 292 5.24 13.33 1.07
N GLY A 293 4.12 13.92 0.62
CA GLY A 293 4.05 15.22 0.02
C GLY A 293 3.37 16.26 0.91
N GLY A 294 3.85 17.50 0.92
CA GLY A 294 3.32 18.60 1.74
C GLY A 294 2.08 19.30 1.17
N ARG A 295 1.56 18.84 0.02
CA ARG A 295 0.33 19.32 -0.63
C ARG A 295 -0.64 18.17 -0.87
N ASP A 296 -0.67 17.23 0.05
CA ASP A 296 -1.52 16.05 -0.03
C ASP A 296 -3.00 16.41 0.01
N GLN A 297 -3.76 15.96 -0.98
CA GLN A 297 -5.18 16.29 -1.13
C GLN A 297 -6.09 15.48 -0.19
N PHE A 298 -5.56 14.44 0.46
CA PHE A 298 -6.24 13.67 1.49
C PHE A 298 -5.79 14.03 2.91
N ASN A 299 -4.98 15.09 3.04
CA ASN A 299 -4.42 15.52 4.33
C ASN A 299 -3.60 14.41 5.03
N ILE A 300 -2.95 13.55 4.23
CA ILE A 300 -2.09 12.48 4.76
C ILE A 300 -0.82 13.08 5.39
N ASP A 301 -0.37 14.23 4.92
CA ASP A 301 0.73 15.00 5.54
C ASP A 301 0.49 15.23 7.05
N ALA A 302 -0.70 15.68 7.44
CA ALA A 302 -1.03 15.88 8.86
C ALA A 302 -1.11 14.55 9.64
N GLN A 303 -1.60 13.49 9.01
CA GLN A 303 -1.60 12.15 9.62
C GLN A 303 -0.17 11.66 9.85
N VAL A 304 0.70 11.80 8.84
CA VAL A 304 2.12 11.42 8.93
C VAL A 304 2.85 12.25 9.98
N GLU A 305 2.69 13.58 9.97
CA GLU A 305 3.35 14.47 10.92
C GLU A 305 2.95 14.16 12.37
N SER A 306 1.66 13.86 12.62
CA SER A 306 1.17 13.45 13.94
C SER A 306 1.75 12.09 14.37
N PHE A 307 1.87 11.14 13.45
CA PHE A 307 2.50 9.84 13.70
C PHE A 307 3.99 10.00 14.01
N LEU A 308 4.73 10.79 13.22
CA LEU A 308 6.14 11.07 13.45
C LEU A 308 6.37 11.78 14.79
N TYR A 309 5.49 12.71 15.17
CA TYR A 309 5.53 13.36 16.47
C TYR A 309 5.38 12.32 17.60
N ARG A 310 4.36 11.45 17.52
CA ARG A 310 4.14 10.40 18.52
C ARG A 310 5.27 9.39 18.58
N ALA A 311 5.77 8.95 17.42
CA ALA A 311 6.90 8.03 17.32
C ALA A 311 8.16 8.58 18.02
N ARG A 312 8.47 9.87 17.78
CA ARG A 312 9.60 10.54 18.47
C ARG A 312 9.44 10.56 19.99
N GLN A 313 8.21 10.79 20.48
CA GLN A 313 7.94 10.73 21.94
C GLN A 313 8.19 9.33 22.52
N ARG A 314 8.07 8.29 21.68
CA ARG A 314 8.35 6.90 22.03
C ARG A 314 9.81 6.50 21.82
N GLY A 315 10.66 7.42 21.35
CA GLY A 315 12.04 7.13 21.00
C GLY A 315 12.21 6.27 19.74
N LEU A 316 11.19 6.22 18.86
CA LEU A 316 11.25 5.46 17.60
C LEU A 316 11.87 6.32 16.50
N THR A 317 12.77 5.71 15.72
CA THR A 317 13.41 6.33 14.56
C THR A 317 12.70 5.90 13.28
N ILE A 318 12.31 6.87 12.46
CA ILE A 318 11.68 6.66 11.16
C ILE A 318 12.45 7.46 10.12
N ALA A 319 12.90 6.81 9.05
CA ALA A 319 13.47 7.50 7.90
C ALA A 319 12.35 8.21 7.13
N VAL A 320 12.58 9.45 6.76
CA VAL A 320 11.57 10.30 6.14
C VAL A 320 12.11 10.92 4.87
N ASP A 321 11.33 10.83 3.78
CA ASP A 321 11.52 11.61 2.56
C ASP A 321 10.29 12.50 2.34
N TYR A 322 10.51 13.82 2.33
CA TYR A 322 9.45 14.82 2.26
C TYR A 322 9.60 15.71 1.03
N ASP A 323 8.60 15.68 0.15
CA ASP A 323 8.49 16.62 -0.96
C ASP A 323 7.51 17.77 -0.60
N PRO A 324 8.00 18.99 -0.27
CA PRO A 324 7.14 20.10 0.15
C PRO A 324 6.14 20.56 -0.93
N LYS A 325 6.37 20.21 -2.20
CA LYS A 325 5.47 20.48 -3.32
C LYS A 325 4.71 19.25 -3.78
N GLY A 326 5.02 18.10 -3.22
CA GLY A 326 4.43 16.80 -3.55
C GLY A 326 2.95 16.77 -3.24
N LYS A 327 2.21 16.10 -4.13
CA LYS A 327 0.78 15.82 -4.02
C LYS A 327 0.57 14.35 -3.77
N HIS A 328 -0.66 13.92 -3.55
CA HIS A 328 -1.04 12.51 -3.50
C HIS A 328 -1.21 11.95 -4.91
N ASP A 329 -0.10 11.80 -5.64
CA ASP A 329 -0.12 11.39 -7.04
C ASP A 329 1.12 10.56 -7.43
N ALA A 330 1.00 9.82 -8.54
CA ALA A 330 2.07 8.99 -9.07
C ALA A 330 3.36 9.77 -9.40
N PRO A 331 3.32 10.99 -9.97
CA PRO A 331 4.54 11.77 -10.18
C PRO A 331 5.32 12.07 -8.90
N THR A 332 4.63 12.31 -7.78
CA THR A 332 5.30 12.50 -6.48
C THR A 332 5.88 11.18 -5.97
N ALA A 333 5.13 10.08 -6.04
CA ALA A 333 5.63 8.75 -5.65
C ALA A 333 6.91 8.38 -6.43
N LEU A 334 6.93 8.63 -7.75
CA LEU A 334 8.10 8.38 -8.59
C LEU A 334 9.31 9.27 -8.23
N ARG A 335 9.10 10.52 -7.77
CA ARG A 335 10.20 11.35 -7.26
C ARG A 335 10.78 10.86 -5.94
N LEU A 336 9.95 10.26 -5.09
CA LEU A 336 10.37 9.67 -3.80
C LEU A 336 11.07 8.31 -3.99
N PHE A 337 10.81 7.62 -5.11
CA PHE A 337 11.29 6.26 -5.36
C PHE A 337 12.83 6.11 -5.26
N PRO A 338 13.69 6.98 -5.85
CA PRO A 338 15.14 6.84 -5.74
C PRO A 338 15.66 6.89 -4.30
N CYS A 339 15.09 7.74 -3.45
CA CYS A 339 15.45 7.82 -2.03
C CYS A 339 14.99 6.58 -1.26
N THR A 340 13.78 6.09 -1.56
CA THR A 340 13.25 4.84 -1.01
C THR A 340 14.17 3.67 -1.33
N ILE A 341 14.59 3.49 -2.59
CA ILE A 341 15.51 2.42 -3.01
C ILE A 341 16.87 2.55 -2.34
N ARG A 342 17.44 3.75 -2.29
CA ARG A 342 18.74 4.00 -1.64
C ARG A 342 18.73 3.63 -0.16
N TRP A 343 17.62 3.88 0.52
CA TRP A 343 17.45 3.53 1.92
C TRP A 343 17.21 2.03 2.11
N LEU A 344 16.40 1.40 1.26
CA LEU A 344 16.00 0.01 1.38
C LEU A 344 17.12 -0.97 1.01
N ALA A 345 17.85 -0.68 -0.07
CA ALA A 345 18.81 -1.62 -0.67
C ALA A 345 19.85 -2.17 0.32
N PRO A 346 20.54 -1.36 1.15
CA PRO A 346 21.52 -1.89 2.09
C PRO A 346 20.90 -2.78 3.19
N LEU A 347 19.62 -2.62 3.50
CA LEU A 347 18.93 -3.40 4.55
C LEU A 347 18.69 -4.86 4.13
N ILE A 348 18.54 -5.11 2.82
CA ILE A 348 18.24 -6.44 2.28
C ILE A 348 19.40 -7.05 1.46
N ALA A 349 20.47 -6.29 1.22
CA ALA A 349 21.58 -6.72 0.35
C ALA A 349 22.28 -8.00 0.84
N ALA A 350 22.42 -8.18 2.15
CA ALA A 350 23.06 -9.35 2.73
C ALA A 350 22.27 -10.66 2.50
N TYR A 351 21.00 -10.55 2.15
CA TYR A 351 20.08 -11.69 1.95
C TYR A 351 19.86 -12.01 0.47
N ALA A 352 20.34 -11.18 -0.43
CA ALA A 352 20.23 -11.42 -1.86
C ALA A 352 21.34 -12.35 -2.36
N PRO A 353 21.10 -13.11 -3.45
CA PRO A 353 22.15 -13.82 -4.14
C PRO A 353 23.29 -12.88 -4.57
N ALA A 354 24.51 -13.38 -4.60
CA ALA A 354 25.61 -12.64 -5.17
C ALA A 354 25.29 -12.27 -6.64
N ALA A 355 25.54 -11.01 -7.02
CA ALA A 355 25.32 -10.58 -8.38
C ALA A 355 26.08 -11.50 -9.33
N VAL A 356 25.38 -12.09 -10.28
CA VAL A 356 26.02 -12.82 -11.38
C VAL A 356 26.82 -11.77 -12.17
N LYS A 357 28.16 -11.91 -12.16
CA LYS A 357 29.09 -11.01 -12.87
C LYS A 357 29.00 -11.20 -14.37
#